data_cea3fb48b12cbbb3398928617d52a018
#
_entry.id   cea3fb48b12cbbb3398928617d52a018
#
_cell.length_a   1.000
_cell.length_b   1.000
_cell.length_c   1.000
_cell.angle_alpha   90.00
_cell.angle_beta   90.00
_cell.angle_gamma   90.00
#
_symmetry.space_group_name_H-M   'P 1'
#
loop_
_entity.id
_entity.type
_entity.pdbx_description
1 polymer ?
#
loop_
_entity_poly.entity_id
_entity_poly.type
_entity_poly.pdbx_seq_one_letter_code
_entity_poly.pdbx_strand_id
1 'polypeptide(L)'
;MGRVFARAYAPSTLGSFLRAFTFGHVRQLDAVASRFLFALTRLVGFAPPAPDCTQGADDTAGVGGGFAFVDVDDTIIEVHGHAKQGAGFGYTRVRGLNALIATLTTPAAAPLVVAQRLRKGACGSPRGAQRLVGDAVKQAHRLLGDDRPVLVRMDSAYYGRDAVHAAITGRAAVSVTVRLDPAVKAAIASIEQGAWTPIRYPNAIFDETTGTWVSNAEVAEVPYTAFTSRKKADQVTGRLVVRRIPDVHADSKQAVGQGTLFDLWRFHAFFTTVPHDVLDTVAADATHRGHAIIEQVHADLKASALAHLPSGRFTANSAWLVLAVIAFNLTRAAAALTAAPELVRATTATVRRKLIHVPARVASSARRITLHLPQHWPWQQPWTHLFDRVADPPATAST
;
A
#
# COMPACT_ATOMS: atom_id res chain seq x y z
N MET A 1 -11.28 -34.92 -0.53
CA MET A 1 -10.89 -33.78 0.34
C MET A 1 -10.85 -34.25 1.79
N GLY A 2 -9.64 -34.28 2.40
CA GLY A 2 -9.51 -34.49 3.84
C GLY A 2 -10.21 -33.37 4.60
N ARG A 3 -10.77 -33.68 5.77
CA ARG A 3 -11.37 -32.65 6.62
C ARG A 3 -10.28 -31.65 7.05
N VAL A 4 -10.37 -30.42 6.55
CA VAL A 4 -9.42 -29.35 6.94
C VAL A 4 -9.55 -29.03 8.44
N PHE A 5 -10.79 -29.13 8.99
CA PHE A 5 -11.06 -28.97 10.41
C PHE A 5 -11.92 -30.11 10.92
N ALA A 6 -11.54 -30.71 12.03
CA ALA A 6 -12.34 -31.73 12.69
C ALA A 6 -13.57 -31.15 13.41
N ARG A 7 -13.49 -29.87 13.85
CA ARG A 7 -14.54 -29.14 14.57
C ARG A 7 -14.27 -27.63 14.54
N ALA A 8 -15.28 -26.83 14.84
CA ALA A 8 -15.08 -25.41 15.14
C ALA A 8 -14.39 -25.26 16.50
N TYR A 9 -13.40 -24.39 16.59
CA TYR A 9 -12.74 -24.05 17.86
C TYR A 9 -13.49 -22.93 18.57
N ALA A 10 -13.45 -22.95 19.90
CA ALA A 10 -13.97 -21.85 20.71
C ALA A 10 -13.13 -20.57 20.47
N PRO A 11 -13.73 -19.36 20.51
CA PRO A 11 -12.99 -18.10 20.39
C PRO A 11 -11.83 -17.97 21.39
N SER A 12 -11.97 -18.53 22.59
CA SER A 12 -10.90 -18.58 23.61
C SER A 12 -9.65 -19.34 23.16
N THR A 13 -9.81 -20.33 22.27
CA THR A 13 -8.68 -21.09 21.70
C THR A 13 -7.77 -20.18 20.85
N LEU A 14 -8.35 -19.30 20.04
CA LEU A 14 -7.59 -18.30 19.28
C LEU A 14 -6.80 -17.37 20.22
N GLY A 15 -7.46 -16.89 21.28
CA GLY A 15 -6.80 -16.05 22.29
C GLY A 15 -5.63 -16.77 22.97
N SER A 16 -5.77 -18.05 23.33
CA SER A 16 -4.69 -18.85 23.92
C SER A 16 -3.55 -19.09 22.92
N PHE A 17 -3.87 -19.43 21.68
CA PHE A 17 -2.91 -19.56 20.59
C PHE A 17 -2.08 -18.30 20.39
N LEU A 18 -2.71 -17.13 20.27
CA LEU A 18 -2.02 -15.87 20.09
C LEU A 18 -1.09 -15.53 21.27
N ARG A 19 -1.51 -15.82 22.50
CA ARG A 19 -0.71 -15.55 23.71
C ARG A 19 0.54 -16.45 23.84
N ALA A 20 0.60 -17.56 23.12
CA ALA A 20 1.77 -18.44 23.06
C ALA A 20 2.91 -17.87 22.18
N PHE A 21 2.62 -16.85 21.36
CA PHE A 21 3.64 -16.28 20.46
C PHE A 21 4.69 -15.50 21.23
N THR A 22 5.96 -15.84 20.98
CA THR A 22 7.15 -15.03 21.29
C THR A 22 7.52 -14.18 20.07
N PHE A 23 8.50 -13.28 20.22
CA PHE A 23 9.01 -12.50 19.10
C PHE A 23 9.57 -13.39 17.97
N GLY A 24 10.28 -14.47 18.31
CA GLY A 24 10.78 -15.44 17.33
C GLY A 24 9.66 -16.11 16.55
N HIS A 25 8.58 -16.51 17.22
CA HIS A 25 7.41 -17.10 16.58
C HIS A 25 6.72 -16.11 15.62
N VAL A 26 6.63 -14.82 15.96
CA VAL A 26 6.09 -13.81 15.04
C VAL A 26 6.94 -13.72 13.76
N ARG A 27 8.27 -13.77 13.89
CA ARG A 27 9.18 -13.76 12.72
C ARG A 27 9.02 -15.01 11.84
N GLN A 28 8.79 -16.17 12.45
CA GLN A 28 8.48 -17.40 11.72
C GLN A 28 7.14 -17.31 11.00
N LEU A 29 6.13 -16.73 11.65
CA LEU A 29 4.82 -16.51 11.05
C LEU A 29 4.89 -15.52 9.86
N ASP A 30 5.70 -14.46 9.95
CA ASP A 30 6.00 -13.56 8.83
C ASP A 30 6.56 -14.35 7.63
N ALA A 31 7.53 -15.24 7.87
CA ALA A 31 8.10 -16.06 6.82
C ALA A 31 7.09 -17.05 6.21
N VAL A 32 6.18 -17.59 7.02
CA VAL A 32 5.06 -18.42 6.54
C VAL A 32 4.11 -17.59 5.68
N ALA A 33 3.73 -16.39 6.13
CA ALA A 33 2.86 -15.47 5.38
C ALA A 33 3.45 -15.11 4.01
N SER A 34 4.77 -14.83 3.95
CA SER A 34 5.47 -14.54 2.71
C SER A 34 5.46 -15.74 1.72
N ARG A 35 5.71 -16.96 2.21
CA ARG A 35 5.62 -18.17 1.37
C ARG A 35 4.19 -18.46 0.93
N PHE A 36 3.23 -18.28 1.83
CA PHE A 36 1.81 -18.44 1.52
C PHE A 36 1.36 -17.44 0.43
N LEU A 37 1.74 -16.17 0.54
CA LEU A 37 1.43 -15.16 -0.46
C LEU A 37 2.03 -15.54 -1.83
N PHE A 38 3.27 -16.04 -1.87
CA PHE A 38 3.89 -16.50 -3.10
C PHE A 38 3.10 -17.64 -3.76
N ALA A 39 2.70 -18.65 -2.99
CA ALA A 39 1.89 -19.75 -3.50
C ALA A 39 0.51 -19.27 -3.99
N LEU A 40 -0.10 -18.33 -3.24
CA LEU A 40 -1.40 -17.75 -3.57
C LEU A 40 -1.35 -16.95 -4.87
N THR A 41 -0.31 -16.14 -5.09
CA THR A 41 -0.16 -15.35 -6.32
C THR A 41 0.04 -16.23 -7.56
N ARG A 42 0.72 -17.36 -7.43
CA ARG A 42 0.85 -18.34 -8.52
C ARG A 42 -0.49 -19.01 -8.86
N LEU A 43 -1.29 -19.34 -7.84
CA LEU A 43 -2.61 -19.93 -8.03
C LEU A 43 -3.59 -18.98 -8.75
N VAL A 44 -3.52 -17.69 -8.40
CA VAL A 44 -4.48 -16.68 -8.87
C VAL A 44 -4.04 -16.02 -10.17
N GLY A 45 -2.74 -16.05 -10.50
CA GLY A 45 -2.19 -15.32 -11.66
C GLY A 45 -2.18 -13.80 -11.44
N PHE A 46 -1.88 -13.34 -10.23
CA PHE A 46 -1.80 -11.90 -9.90
C PHE A 46 -0.67 -11.15 -10.62
N ALA A 47 0.35 -11.86 -11.09
CA ALA A 47 1.37 -11.25 -11.91
C ALA A 47 0.84 -11.17 -13.36
N PRO A 48 0.51 -9.99 -13.88
CA PRO A 48 0.27 -9.86 -15.31
C PRO A 48 1.55 -10.29 -16.05
N PRO A 49 1.45 -10.85 -17.26
CA PRO A 49 2.62 -11.09 -18.09
C PRO A 49 3.43 -9.79 -18.19
N ALA A 50 4.75 -9.92 -18.32
CA ALA A 50 5.60 -8.77 -18.58
C ALA A 50 5.01 -7.99 -19.77
N PRO A 51 4.94 -6.65 -19.70
CA PRO A 51 4.44 -5.88 -20.84
C PRO A 51 5.29 -6.22 -22.04
N ASP A 52 4.65 -6.67 -23.11
CA ASP A 52 5.30 -6.87 -24.38
C ASP A 52 5.68 -5.48 -24.90
N CYS A 53 6.97 -5.18 -24.95
CA CYS A 53 7.50 -3.88 -25.35
C CYS A 53 7.17 -3.53 -26.83
N THR A 54 6.46 -4.41 -27.53
CA THR A 54 6.12 -4.28 -28.95
C THR A 54 4.67 -3.85 -29.21
N GLN A 55 3.80 -3.78 -28.18
CA GLN A 55 2.42 -3.32 -28.40
C GLN A 55 2.30 -1.83 -28.09
N GLY A 56 1.91 -1.06 -29.10
CA GLY A 56 1.73 0.38 -29.05
C GLY A 56 0.84 0.85 -27.91
N ALA A 57 1.20 1.98 -27.36
CA ALA A 57 0.57 2.63 -26.23
C ALA A 57 -0.94 2.79 -26.43
N ASP A 58 -1.73 1.98 -25.72
CA ASP A 58 -3.11 2.28 -25.44
C ASP A 58 -3.12 3.32 -24.30
N ASP A 59 -3.74 4.46 -24.49
CA ASP A 59 -3.67 5.67 -23.66
C ASP A 59 -4.00 5.48 -22.15
N THR A 60 -4.48 4.33 -21.75
CA THR A 60 -4.78 3.99 -20.34
C THR A 60 -3.66 3.24 -19.63
N ALA A 61 -2.67 2.69 -20.35
CA ALA A 61 -1.49 2.02 -19.80
C ALA A 61 -0.32 2.97 -19.49
N GLY A 62 -0.41 4.24 -19.93
CA GLY A 62 0.69 5.21 -19.95
C GLY A 62 1.09 5.80 -18.60
N VAL A 63 0.31 5.66 -17.55
CA VAL A 63 0.64 6.22 -16.23
C VAL A 63 1.34 5.17 -15.40
N GLY A 64 2.67 5.25 -15.31
CA GLY A 64 3.46 4.40 -14.41
C GLY A 64 4.62 3.63 -15.04
N GLY A 65 4.94 3.79 -16.33
CA GLY A 65 6.18 3.27 -16.96
C GLY A 65 6.42 1.77 -16.77
N GLY A 66 5.38 0.93 -16.68
CA GLY A 66 5.50 -0.51 -16.48
C GLY A 66 5.89 -0.93 -15.05
N PHE A 67 6.04 -0.01 -14.12
CA PHE A 67 6.41 -0.29 -12.73
C PHE A 67 5.34 -1.07 -11.98
N ALA A 68 5.82 -1.94 -11.08
CA ALA A 68 5.07 -2.39 -9.92
C ALA A 68 5.35 -1.45 -8.74
N PHE A 69 4.30 -1.02 -8.03
CA PHE A 69 4.43 -0.03 -6.98
C PHE A 69 4.46 -0.68 -5.60
N VAL A 70 5.50 -0.37 -4.83
CA VAL A 70 5.58 -0.70 -3.41
C VAL A 70 5.29 0.57 -2.62
N ASP A 71 4.11 0.65 -2.01
CA ASP A 71 3.72 1.77 -1.17
C ASP A 71 3.98 1.46 0.29
N VAL A 72 4.62 2.36 1.02
CA VAL A 72 4.99 2.19 2.43
C VAL A 72 4.41 3.32 3.26
N ASP A 73 3.61 2.94 4.25
CA ASP A 73 3.03 3.88 5.20
C ASP A 73 2.70 3.20 6.52
N ASP A 74 2.39 3.99 7.55
CA ASP A 74 1.99 3.49 8.85
C ASP A 74 0.66 4.06 9.33
N THR A 75 -0.03 3.26 10.10
CA THR A 75 -1.31 3.68 10.66
C THR A 75 -1.41 3.33 12.14
N ILE A 76 -2.11 4.15 12.91
CA ILE A 76 -2.40 3.86 14.31
C ILE A 76 -3.66 2.99 14.39
N ILE A 77 -3.54 1.86 15.08
CA ILE A 77 -4.66 1.04 15.50
C ILE A 77 -5.00 1.46 16.92
N GLU A 78 -6.11 2.17 17.05
CA GLU A 78 -6.57 2.69 18.33
C GLU A 78 -6.82 1.57 19.33
N VAL A 79 -6.48 1.82 20.58
CA VAL A 79 -6.74 0.88 21.69
C VAL A 79 -7.34 1.59 22.86
N HIS A 80 -8.41 0.98 23.39
CA HIS A 80 -9.06 1.40 24.60
C HIS A 80 -8.53 0.54 25.78
N GLY A 81 -8.53 1.13 26.98
CA GLY A 81 -8.01 0.45 28.18
C GLY A 81 -6.50 0.56 28.39
N HIS A 82 -6.07 0.44 29.64
CA HIS A 82 -4.71 0.80 30.07
C HIS A 82 -3.67 -0.32 29.94
N ALA A 83 -4.09 -1.58 29.93
CA ALA A 83 -3.21 -2.76 30.08
C ALA A 83 -2.59 -3.28 28.76
N LYS A 84 -2.66 -2.53 27.64
CA LYS A 84 -2.13 -3.00 26.36
C LYS A 84 -0.65 -2.65 26.21
N GLN A 85 0.20 -3.66 26.15
CA GLN A 85 1.65 -3.50 26.02
C GLN A 85 2.03 -2.74 24.75
N GLY A 86 2.86 -1.72 24.89
CA GLY A 86 3.35 -0.92 23.78
C GLY A 86 2.40 0.16 23.28
N ALA A 87 1.17 0.23 23.83
CA ALA A 87 0.26 1.32 23.50
C ALA A 87 0.81 2.66 23.98
N GLY A 88 0.65 3.68 23.16
CA GLY A 88 1.13 5.04 23.44
C GLY A 88 0.54 6.02 22.46
N PHE A 89 0.79 7.30 22.70
CA PHE A 89 0.39 8.41 21.85
C PHE A 89 1.51 8.69 20.84
N GLY A 90 1.19 8.61 19.56
CA GLY A 90 2.06 9.02 18.47
C GLY A 90 1.75 10.44 17.99
N TYR A 91 2.18 10.77 16.77
CA TYR A 91 1.93 12.06 16.12
C TYR A 91 0.43 12.41 16.04
N THR A 92 -0.42 11.43 15.79
CA THR A 92 -1.88 11.61 15.68
C THR A 92 -2.55 11.93 17.02
N ARG A 93 -1.84 11.90 18.13
CA ARG A 93 -2.38 12.02 19.50
C ARG A 93 -3.46 10.98 19.86
N VAL A 94 -3.63 9.95 19.03
CA VAL A 94 -4.48 8.79 19.31
C VAL A 94 -3.66 7.75 20.04
N ARG A 95 -4.20 7.23 21.15
CA ARG A 95 -3.56 6.16 21.89
C ARG A 95 -3.75 4.82 21.17
N GLY A 96 -2.65 4.21 20.75
CA GLY A 96 -2.75 2.98 19.96
C GLY A 96 -1.44 2.22 19.88
N LEU A 97 -1.43 1.23 18.97
CA LEU A 97 -0.24 0.59 18.44
C LEU A 97 -0.10 0.99 16.98
N ASN A 98 1.14 1.11 16.52
CA ASN A 98 1.43 1.53 15.16
C ASN A 98 1.66 0.32 14.28
N ALA A 99 0.93 0.20 13.17
CA ALA A 99 1.15 -0.80 12.13
C ALA A 99 1.84 -0.14 10.93
N LEU A 100 3.10 -0.50 10.71
CA LEU A 100 3.85 -0.15 9.50
C LEU A 100 3.59 -1.22 8.46
N ILE A 101 3.13 -0.82 7.28
CA ILE A 101 2.66 -1.70 6.22
C ILE A 101 3.33 -1.32 4.89
N ALA A 102 3.64 -2.32 4.07
CA ALA A 102 4.00 -2.13 2.68
C ALA A 102 3.03 -2.92 1.80
N THR A 103 2.53 -2.26 0.77
CA THR A 103 1.64 -2.87 -0.22
C THR A 103 2.34 -2.99 -1.57
N LEU A 104 1.91 -3.95 -2.37
CA LEU A 104 2.32 -4.12 -3.77
C LEU A 104 1.09 -3.91 -4.65
N THR A 105 1.17 -2.97 -5.55
CA THR A 105 0.13 -2.65 -6.53
C THR A 105 0.67 -2.78 -7.94
N THR A 106 -0.11 -3.41 -8.80
CA THR A 106 0.13 -3.44 -10.25
C THR A 106 -1.08 -2.82 -10.96
N PRO A 107 -0.97 -2.36 -12.20
CA PRO A 107 -2.11 -1.82 -12.95
C PRO A 107 -3.29 -2.80 -13.03
N ALA A 108 -3.01 -4.10 -13.05
CA ALA A 108 -4.02 -5.16 -13.25
C ALA A 108 -4.66 -5.68 -11.95
N ALA A 109 -4.16 -5.33 -10.75
CA ALA A 109 -4.62 -5.94 -9.51
C ALA A 109 -4.89 -4.91 -8.40
N ALA A 110 -5.76 -5.30 -7.45
CA ALA A 110 -5.88 -4.57 -6.18
C ALA A 110 -4.60 -4.73 -5.35
N PRO A 111 -4.29 -3.76 -4.46
CA PRO A 111 -3.10 -3.86 -3.62
C PRO A 111 -3.07 -5.12 -2.75
N LEU A 112 -1.89 -5.75 -2.69
CA LEU A 112 -1.58 -6.85 -1.77
C LEU A 112 -0.67 -6.31 -0.66
N VAL A 113 -0.84 -6.74 0.57
CA VAL A 113 0.12 -6.43 1.64
C VAL A 113 1.29 -7.41 1.55
N VAL A 114 2.50 -6.89 1.32
CA VAL A 114 3.71 -7.71 1.11
C VAL A 114 4.67 -7.70 2.30
N ALA A 115 4.58 -6.69 3.18
CA ALA A 115 5.33 -6.65 4.44
C ALA A 115 4.55 -5.86 5.50
N GLN A 116 4.71 -6.24 6.77
CA GLN A 116 4.06 -5.58 7.89
C GLN A 116 4.90 -5.67 9.16
N ARG A 117 4.73 -4.68 10.06
CA ARG A 117 5.35 -4.64 11.39
C ARG A 117 4.44 -3.95 12.38
N LEU A 118 4.13 -4.61 13.48
CA LEU A 118 3.54 -3.92 14.63
C LEU A 118 4.64 -3.23 15.43
N ARG A 119 4.40 -1.97 15.80
CA ARG A 119 5.33 -1.11 16.55
C ARG A 119 4.62 -0.51 17.76
N LYS A 120 5.38 0.02 18.71
CA LYS A 120 4.81 0.80 19.83
C LYS A 120 4.10 2.04 19.29
N GLY A 121 3.02 2.47 19.95
CA GLY A 121 2.21 3.60 19.48
C GLY A 121 2.97 4.93 19.42
N ALA A 122 3.92 5.16 20.33
CA ALA A 122 4.79 6.34 20.33
C ALA A 122 6.00 6.22 19.36
N CYS A 123 6.00 5.22 18.47
CA CYS A 123 7.10 5.01 17.53
C CYS A 123 7.03 6.04 16.40
N GLY A 124 8.14 6.74 16.13
CA GLY A 124 8.25 7.60 14.94
C GLY A 124 8.25 6.78 13.65
N SER A 125 7.64 7.31 12.59
CA SER A 125 7.45 6.62 11.32
C SER A 125 8.72 6.04 10.68
N PRO A 126 9.91 6.69 10.70
CA PRO A 126 11.12 6.13 10.09
C PRO A 126 11.65 4.87 10.77
N ARG A 127 11.30 4.64 12.05
CA ARG A 127 11.86 3.52 12.80
C ARG A 127 11.42 2.17 12.22
N GLY A 128 12.39 1.39 11.74
CA GLY A 128 12.18 0.08 11.15
C GLY A 128 11.73 0.10 9.68
N ALA A 129 11.59 1.29 9.07
CA ALA A 129 11.24 1.45 7.66
C ALA A 129 12.30 0.82 6.74
N GLN A 130 13.59 1.02 7.01
CA GLN A 130 14.68 0.40 6.24
C GLN A 130 14.46 -1.11 6.03
N ARG A 131 14.21 -1.82 7.12
CA ARG A 131 14.01 -3.26 7.06
C ARG A 131 12.72 -3.64 6.35
N LEU A 132 11.63 -2.91 6.60
CA LEU A 132 10.34 -3.18 5.95
C LEU A 132 10.44 -2.96 4.44
N VAL A 133 11.06 -1.86 4.00
CA VAL A 133 11.30 -1.56 2.58
C VAL A 133 12.10 -2.69 1.92
N GLY A 134 13.21 -3.11 2.54
CA GLY A 134 14.00 -4.23 2.00
C GLY A 134 13.22 -5.55 1.93
N ASP A 135 12.46 -5.88 2.98
CA ASP A 135 11.59 -7.08 2.99
C ASP A 135 10.50 -6.98 1.90
N ALA A 136 9.90 -5.78 1.71
CA ALA A 136 8.83 -5.55 0.73
C ALA A 136 9.35 -5.62 -0.72
N VAL A 137 10.47 -4.98 -1.02
CA VAL A 137 11.08 -5.03 -2.36
C VAL A 137 11.51 -6.45 -2.71
N LYS A 138 12.15 -7.16 -1.77
CA LYS A 138 12.49 -8.58 -1.96
C LYS A 138 11.25 -9.43 -2.25
N GLN A 139 10.15 -9.19 -1.54
CA GLN A 139 8.91 -9.91 -1.76
C GLN A 139 8.28 -9.54 -3.12
N ALA A 140 8.32 -8.26 -3.53
CA ALA A 140 7.84 -7.83 -4.83
C ALA A 140 8.57 -8.55 -5.97
N HIS A 141 9.90 -8.56 -5.98
CA HIS A 141 10.68 -9.31 -6.98
C HIS A 141 10.38 -10.82 -6.97
N ARG A 142 10.23 -11.40 -5.78
CA ARG A 142 9.84 -12.82 -5.66
C ARG A 142 8.47 -13.12 -6.31
N LEU A 143 7.52 -12.19 -6.23
CA LEU A 143 6.16 -12.37 -6.75
C LEU A 143 6.07 -12.10 -8.26
N LEU A 144 6.86 -11.15 -8.76
CA LEU A 144 6.74 -10.61 -10.12
C LEU A 144 7.85 -11.05 -11.07
N GLY A 145 8.92 -11.63 -10.53
CA GLY A 145 10.18 -11.85 -11.24
C GLY A 145 11.15 -10.68 -11.11
N ASP A 146 12.42 -10.95 -11.34
CA ASP A 146 13.50 -9.98 -11.16
C ASP A 146 13.56 -8.91 -12.24
N ASP A 147 12.96 -9.17 -13.41
CA ASP A 147 12.95 -8.25 -14.57
C ASP A 147 11.88 -7.16 -14.47
N ARG A 148 10.92 -7.31 -13.55
CA ARG A 148 9.87 -6.31 -13.38
C ARG A 148 10.40 -5.12 -12.61
N PRO A 149 10.37 -3.89 -13.18
CA PRO A 149 10.79 -2.71 -12.45
C PRO A 149 9.87 -2.43 -11.26
N VAL A 150 10.47 -2.12 -10.12
CA VAL A 150 9.77 -1.79 -8.87
C VAL A 150 10.02 -0.35 -8.51
N LEU A 151 8.98 0.41 -8.19
CA LEU A 151 9.05 1.77 -7.67
C LEU A 151 8.50 1.80 -6.23
N VAL A 152 9.35 2.17 -5.27
CA VAL A 152 8.95 2.38 -3.87
C VAL A 152 8.43 3.80 -3.72
N ARG A 153 7.19 3.96 -3.26
CA ARG A 153 6.58 5.27 -2.99
C ARG A 153 6.37 5.44 -1.48
N MET A 154 6.71 6.61 -0.98
CA MET A 154 6.68 6.92 0.46
C MET A 154 6.30 8.37 0.70
N ASP A 155 5.74 8.65 1.88
CA ASP A 155 5.52 10.01 2.34
C ASP A 155 6.79 10.67 2.93
N SER A 156 6.70 11.92 3.35
CA SER A 156 7.82 12.70 3.87
C SER A 156 8.39 12.18 5.20
N ALA A 157 7.65 11.39 5.95
CA ALA A 157 8.12 10.80 7.18
C ALA A 157 9.20 9.74 6.93
N TYR A 158 9.22 9.17 5.73
CA TYR A 158 10.20 8.16 5.31
C TYR A 158 11.33 8.73 4.46
N TYR A 159 11.35 10.05 4.20
CA TYR A 159 12.48 10.70 3.53
C TYR A 159 13.73 10.64 4.42
N GLY A 160 14.42 9.54 4.32
CA GLY A 160 15.65 9.29 5.07
C GLY A 160 16.56 8.32 4.32
N ARG A 161 17.87 8.53 4.50
CA ARG A 161 18.93 7.75 3.85
C ARG A 161 18.67 6.24 3.93
N ASP A 162 18.33 5.72 5.10
CA ASP A 162 18.26 4.28 5.33
C ASP A 162 17.10 3.60 4.56
N ALA A 163 15.94 4.27 4.47
CA ALA A 163 14.80 3.75 3.70
C ALA A 163 15.07 3.83 2.19
N VAL A 164 15.61 4.96 1.71
CA VAL A 164 15.94 5.17 0.30
C VAL A 164 17.02 4.18 -0.16
N HIS A 165 18.10 4.02 0.60
CA HIS A 165 19.15 3.06 0.29
C HIS A 165 18.67 1.60 0.34
N ALA A 166 17.74 1.26 1.23
CA ALA A 166 17.15 -0.08 1.27
C ALA A 166 16.39 -0.42 -0.02
N ALA A 167 15.65 0.54 -0.58
CA ALA A 167 15.00 0.38 -1.86
C ALA A 167 15.99 0.21 -3.01
N ILE A 168 16.98 1.10 -3.11
CA ILE A 168 18.01 1.07 -4.17
C ILE A 168 18.83 -0.22 -4.10
N THR A 169 19.27 -0.63 -2.91
CA THR A 169 19.99 -1.89 -2.71
C THR A 169 19.15 -3.10 -3.10
N GLY A 170 17.83 -3.01 -2.91
CA GLY A 170 16.88 -4.00 -3.38
C GLY A 170 16.58 -3.93 -4.89
N ARG A 171 17.25 -3.08 -5.66
CA ARG A 171 17.01 -2.86 -7.11
C ARG A 171 15.64 -2.24 -7.41
N ALA A 172 15.15 -1.36 -6.53
CA ALA A 172 13.94 -0.57 -6.76
C ALA A 172 14.28 0.90 -6.95
N ALA A 173 13.53 1.57 -7.81
CA ALA A 173 13.51 3.02 -7.88
C ALA A 173 12.73 3.59 -6.68
N VAL A 174 12.91 4.88 -6.41
CA VAL A 174 12.30 5.56 -5.26
C VAL A 174 11.53 6.79 -5.73
N SER A 175 10.39 7.04 -5.11
CA SER A 175 9.62 8.27 -5.18
C SER A 175 9.14 8.61 -3.77
N VAL A 176 9.71 9.64 -3.14
CA VAL A 176 9.45 9.97 -1.74
C VAL A 176 9.20 11.45 -1.57
N THR A 177 8.09 11.83 -0.92
CA THR A 177 7.80 13.23 -0.59
C THR A 177 8.93 13.79 0.26
N VAL A 178 9.35 15.02 -0.02
CA VAL A 178 10.36 15.72 0.77
C VAL A 178 9.73 16.85 1.59
N ARG A 179 10.36 17.20 2.71
CA ARG A 179 9.98 18.38 3.48
C ARG A 179 10.57 19.62 2.82
N LEU A 180 9.84 20.73 2.88
CA LEU A 180 10.29 22.02 2.35
C LEU A 180 11.34 22.65 3.28
N ASP A 181 12.49 21.99 3.44
CA ASP A 181 13.64 22.52 4.14
C ASP A 181 14.37 23.59 3.29
N PRO A 182 15.34 24.32 3.83
CA PRO A 182 16.05 25.37 3.09
C PRO A 182 16.69 24.91 1.79
N ALA A 183 17.22 23.68 1.71
CA ALA A 183 17.84 23.14 0.49
C ALA A 183 16.80 22.86 -0.59
N VAL A 184 15.66 22.25 -0.20
CA VAL A 184 14.53 22.01 -1.12
C VAL A 184 13.92 23.35 -1.58
N LYS A 185 13.75 24.33 -0.67
CA LYS A 185 13.27 25.67 -1.06
C LYS A 185 14.21 26.37 -2.04
N ALA A 186 15.50 26.26 -1.84
CA ALA A 186 16.50 26.83 -2.77
C ALA A 186 16.41 26.15 -4.16
N ALA A 187 16.24 24.81 -4.20
CA ALA A 187 16.05 24.09 -5.45
C ALA A 187 14.74 24.51 -6.16
N ILE A 188 13.64 24.68 -5.42
CA ILE A 188 12.37 25.18 -5.99
C ILE A 188 12.54 26.60 -6.55
N ALA A 189 13.24 27.48 -5.84
CA ALA A 189 13.45 28.85 -6.26
C ALA A 189 14.33 28.97 -7.52
N SER A 190 15.13 27.94 -7.84
CA SER A 190 15.94 27.89 -9.08
C SER A 190 15.15 27.47 -10.31
N ILE A 191 13.88 27.05 -10.16
CA ILE A 191 13.04 26.66 -11.31
C ILE A 191 12.60 27.91 -12.07
N GLU A 192 12.96 27.99 -13.33
CA GLU A 192 12.55 29.09 -14.20
C GLU A 192 11.04 29.09 -14.41
N GLN A 193 10.46 30.29 -14.55
CA GLN A 193 9.00 30.41 -14.72
C GLN A 193 8.47 29.68 -15.96
N GLY A 194 9.25 29.61 -17.03
CA GLY A 194 8.88 28.89 -18.25
C GLY A 194 8.98 27.37 -18.18
N ALA A 195 9.56 26.81 -17.10
CA ALA A 195 9.71 25.36 -16.92
C ALA A 195 8.47 24.68 -16.32
N TRP A 196 7.47 25.45 -15.90
CA TRP A 196 6.26 24.93 -15.28
C TRP A 196 5.25 24.46 -16.33
N THR A 197 4.86 23.19 -16.25
CA THR A 197 3.87 22.56 -17.12
C THR A 197 2.52 22.50 -16.39
N PRO A 198 1.45 23.12 -16.94
CA PRO A 198 0.13 23.03 -16.34
C PRO A 198 -0.43 21.62 -16.43
N ILE A 199 -1.06 21.17 -15.32
CA ILE A 199 -1.78 19.91 -15.26
C ILE A 199 -3.21 20.14 -14.80
N ARG A 200 -4.12 19.27 -15.25
CA ARG A 200 -5.51 19.23 -14.79
C ARG A 200 -5.78 17.89 -14.13
N TYR A 201 -6.51 17.93 -13.03
CA TYR A 201 -7.01 16.70 -12.41
C TYR A 201 -8.28 16.24 -13.12
N PRO A 202 -8.45 14.94 -13.40
CA PRO A 202 -9.70 14.39 -13.98
C PRO A 202 -10.93 14.75 -13.17
N ASN A 203 -10.77 14.78 -11.83
CA ASN A 203 -11.76 15.27 -10.88
C ASN A 203 -11.09 16.28 -9.96
N ALA A 204 -11.83 17.35 -9.58
CA ALA A 204 -11.32 18.27 -8.59
C ALA A 204 -11.03 17.55 -7.28
N ILE A 205 -9.89 17.87 -6.65
CA ILE A 205 -9.45 17.29 -5.38
C ILE A 205 -9.79 18.31 -4.29
N PHE A 206 -10.51 17.86 -3.24
CA PHE A 206 -10.76 18.70 -2.08
C PHE A 206 -9.48 18.84 -1.26
N ASP A 207 -9.06 20.06 -1.03
CA ASP A 207 -7.91 20.39 -0.22
C ASP A 207 -8.37 20.73 1.21
N GLU A 208 -8.17 19.82 2.13
CA GLU A 208 -8.57 19.96 3.53
C GLU A 208 -7.88 21.13 4.23
N THR A 209 -6.70 21.55 3.78
CA THR A 209 -5.94 22.64 4.38
C THR A 209 -6.54 24.01 4.04
N THR A 210 -7.05 24.16 2.82
CA THR A 210 -7.67 25.42 2.37
C THR A 210 -9.20 25.37 2.36
N GLY A 211 -9.80 24.19 2.50
CA GLY A 211 -11.25 24.00 2.38
C GLY A 211 -11.77 24.23 0.96
N THR A 212 -10.92 24.13 -0.06
CA THR A 212 -11.27 24.43 -1.46
C THR A 212 -11.06 23.22 -2.38
N TRP A 213 -11.81 23.21 -3.49
CA TRP A 213 -11.62 22.23 -4.55
C TRP A 213 -10.55 22.73 -5.54
N VAL A 214 -9.54 21.92 -5.75
CA VAL A 214 -8.43 22.20 -6.68
C VAL A 214 -8.57 21.34 -7.93
N SER A 215 -8.64 21.98 -9.09
CA SER A 215 -8.72 21.29 -10.39
C SER A 215 -7.48 21.51 -11.26
N ASN A 216 -6.65 22.50 -10.94
CA ASN A 216 -5.47 22.88 -11.69
C ASN A 216 -4.25 22.91 -10.79
N ALA A 217 -3.11 22.52 -11.35
CA ALA A 217 -1.80 22.68 -10.74
C ALA A 217 -0.76 22.85 -11.83
N GLU A 218 0.47 23.15 -11.46
CA GLU A 218 1.61 23.14 -12.37
C GLU A 218 2.72 22.26 -11.79
N VAL A 219 3.45 21.60 -12.67
CA VAL A 219 4.57 20.73 -12.30
C VAL A 219 5.84 21.14 -13.00
N ALA A 220 6.96 21.03 -12.30
CA ALA A 220 8.30 21.22 -12.85
C ALA A 220 9.28 20.30 -12.14
N GLU A 221 10.50 20.20 -12.64
CA GLU A 221 11.55 19.41 -11.99
C GLU A 221 12.92 20.04 -12.13
N VAL A 222 13.81 19.67 -11.21
CA VAL A 222 15.24 20.03 -11.26
C VAL A 222 16.09 18.83 -10.88
N PRO A 223 17.33 18.71 -11.41
CA PRO A 223 18.30 17.76 -10.90
C PRO A 223 18.52 17.99 -9.39
N TYR A 224 18.56 16.92 -8.61
CA TYR A 224 18.68 17.02 -7.17
C TYR A 224 19.50 15.88 -6.59
N THR A 225 20.39 16.21 -5.63
CA THR A 225 21.14 15.22 -4.86
C THR A 225 20.62 15.21 -3.43
N ALA A 226 20.02 14.09 -3.04
CA ALA A 226 19.54 13.89 -1.67
C ALA A 226 20.70 13.57 -0.72
N PHE A 227 20.54 13.96 0.56
CA PHE A 227 21.47 13.66 1.66
C PHE A 227 22.86 14.28 1.50
N THR A 228 22.97 15.46 0.92
CA THR A 228 24.26 16.17 0.69
C THR A 228 25.06 16.44 1.96
N SER A 229 24.40 16.50 3.13
CA SER A 229 25.06 16.59 4.44
C SER A 229 25.76 15.32 4.90
N ARG A 230 25.59 14.21 4.16
CA ARG A 230 26.19 12.91 4.45
C ARG A 230 27.45 12.67 3.61
N LYS A 231 28.16 11.57 3.91
CA LYS A 231 29.30 11.13 3.10
C LYS A 231 28.86 10.91 1.64
N LYS A 232 29.75 11.13 0.69
CA LYS A 232 29.46 11.01 -0.74
C LYS A 232 28.82 9.66 -1.13
N ALA A 233 29.23 8.56 -0.49
CA ALA A 233 28.64 7.23 -0.70
C ALA A 233 27.20 7.09 -0.19
N ASP A 234 26.74 7.99 0.66
CA ASP A 234 25.38 8.01 1.20
C ASP A 234 24.46 8.99 0.44
N GLN A 235 25.03 9.78 -0.49
CA GLN A 235 24.27 10.71 -1.31
C GLN A 235 23.61 9.96 -2.46
N VAL A 236 22.42 10.41 -2.84
CA VAL A 236 21.67 9.81 -3.94
C VAL A 236 21.29 10.90 -4.92
N THR A 237 21.76 10.75 -6.16
CA THR A 237 21.42 11.67 -7.26
C THR A 237 20.12 11.19 -7.94
N GLY A 238 19.28 12.14 -8.25
CA GLY A 238 18.01 11.96 -8.92
C GLY A 238 17.43 13.31 -9.32
N ARG A 239 16.14 13.47 -9.23
CA ARG A 239 15.44 14.72 -9.53
C ARG A 239 14.42 15.05 -8.44
N LEU A 240 14.23 16.34 -8.23
CA LEU A 240 13.16 16.89 -7.41
C LEU A 240 12.04 17.29 -8.35
N VAL A 241 10.92 16.59 -8.25
CA VAL A 241 9.69 16.96 -8.96
C VAL A 241 8.83 17.78 -8.02
N VAL A 242 8.38 18.93 -8.50
CA VAL A 242 7.66 19.92 -7.70
C VAL A 242 6.32 20.21 -8.36
N ARG A 243 5.26 20.12 -7.56
CA ARG A 243 3.93 20.57 -7.93
C ARG A 243 3.61 21.85 -7.16
N ARG A 244 3.11 22.88 -7.86
CA ARG A 244 2.61 24.09 -7.24
C ARG A 244 1.12 24.28 -7.50
N ILE A 245 0.43 24.77 -6.48
CA ILE A 245 -1.01 25.07 -6.51
C ILE A 245 -1.17 26.50 -6.05
N PRO A 246 -1.99 27.34 -6.73
CA PRO A 246 -2.24 28.70 -6.26
C PRO A 246 -2.74 28.74 -4.83
N ASP A 247 -2.15 29.57 -3.98
CA ASP A 247 -2.65 29.76 -2.62
C ASP A 247 -3.82 30.77 -2.65
N VAL A 248 -5.03 30.28 -2.49
CA VAL A 248 -6.26 31.10 -2.48
C VAL A 248 -6.32 32.13 -1.35
N HIS A 249 -5.43 32.04 -0.37
CA HIS A 249 -5.28 33.02 0.72
C HIS A 249 -4.12 33.99 0.48
N ALA A 250 -3.50 33.98 -0.71
CA ALA A 250 -2.39 34.86 -1.03
C ALA A 250 -2.76 36.34 -0.94
N ASP A 251 -3.98 36.70 -1.36
CA ASP A 251 -4.45 38.10 -1.34
C ASP A 251 -4.53 38.69 0.08
N SER A 252 -4.86 37.88 1.08
CA SER A 252 -4.87 38.31 2.48
C SER A 252 -3.44 38.49 3.06
N LYS A 253 -2.44 37.83 2.50
CA LYS A 253 -1.02 37.95 2.90
C LYS A 253 -0.31 39.10 2.18
N GLN A 254 -0.71 39.43 0.92
CA GLN A 254 -0.14 40.55 0.17
C GLN A 254 -0.48 41.92 0.76
N ALA A 255 -1.55 42.05 1.52
CA ALA A 255 -1.92 43.29 2.19
C ALA A 255 -0.90 43.75 3.29
N VAL A 256 0.07 42.92 3.65
CA VAL A 256 1.00 43.17 4.77
C VAL A 256 2.47 43.34 4.30
N GLY A 257 2.75 43.24 2.99
CA GLY A 257 4.11 43.44 2.45
C GLY A 257 4.40 42.67 1.17
N GLN A 258 5.57 42.89 0.56
CA GLN A 258 5.98 42.18 -0.65
C GLN A 258 6.00 40.67 -0.43
N GLY A 259 5.02 39.97 -1.03
CA GLY A 259 4.90 38.53 -0.95
C GLY A 259 6.07 37.81 -1.62
N THR A 260 6.57 36.75 -1.02
CA THR A 260 7.58 35.89 -1.62
C THR A 260 6.93 34.86 -2.56
N LEU A 261 7.71 34.17 -3.41
CA LEU A 261 7.26 33.06 -4.24
C LEU A 261 6.41 32.02 -3.46
N PHE A 262 6.79 31.79 -2.19
CA PHE A 262 6.15 30.83 -1.30
C PHE A 262 4.85 31.36 -0.65
N ASP A 263 4.55 32.62 -0.78
CA ASP A 263 3.29 33.22 -0.28
C ASP A 263 2.18 33.15 -1.33
N LEU A 264 2.55 33.05 -2.63
CA LEU A 264 1.62 32.98 -3.75
C LEU A 264 1.24 31.55 -4.12
N TRP A 265 2.11 30.60 -3.80
CA TRP A 265 1.98 29.22 -4.23
C TRP A 265 2.20 28.26 -3.06
N ARG A 266 1.43 27.17 -3.04
CA ARG A 266 1.68 26.04 -2.18
C ARG A 266 2.43 24.98 -2.97
N PHE A 267 3.56 24.53 -2.43
CA PHE A 267 4.44 23.59 -3.07
C PHE A 267 4.34 22.19 -2.42
N HIS A 268 4.28 21.18 -3.27
CA HIS A 268 4.43 19.77 -2.91
C HIS A 268 5.61 19.23 -3.72
N ALA A 269 6.65 18.78 -3.04
CA ALA A 269 7.84 18.29 -3.70
C ALA A 269 8.13 16.84 -3.30
N PHE A 270 8.62 16.05 -4.23
CA PHE A 270 9.12 14.71 -3.97
C PHE A 270 10.42 14.47 -4.73
N PHE A 271 11.26 13.65 -4.12
CA PHE A 271 12.51 13.18 -4.71
C PHE A 271 12.25 11.84 -5.43
N THR A 272 12.78 11.69 -6.65
CA THR A 272 12.70 10.43 -7.38
C THR A 272 14.02 10.06 -8.04
N THR A 273 14.32 8.76 -8.07
CA THR A 273 15.43 8.19 -8.81
C THR A 273 15.04 7.70 -10.21
N VAL A 274 13.75 7.79 -10.57
CA VAL A 274 13.29 7.41 -11.92
C VAL A 274 13.76 8.48 -12.92
N PRO A 275 14.47 8.12 -13.99
CA PRO A 275 14.90 9.08 -15.03
C PRO A 275 13.72 9.72 -15.76
N HIS A 276 13.95 10.90 -16.34
CA HIS A 276 12.91 11.66 -17.06
C HIS A 276 12.39 10.93 -18.33
N ASP A 277 13.27 10.25 -19.03
CA ASP A 277 12.95 9.45 -20.23
C ASP A 277 12.09 8.21 -19.95
N VAL A 278 12.06 7.76 -18.69
CA VAL A 278 11.19 6.66 -18.24
C VAL A 278 9.84 7.18 -17.73
N LEU A 279 9.85 8.25 -16.94
CA LEU A 279 8.66 8.98 -16.50
C LEU A 279 8.93 10.47 -16.64
N ASP A 280 8.28 11.16 -17.55
CA ASP A 280 8.34 12.61 -17.62
C ASP A 280 7.80 13.26 -16.33
N THR A 281 7.90 14.57 -16.22
CA THR A 281 7.52 15.33 -15.03
C THR A 281 6.04 15.12 -14.65
N VAL A 282 5.14 15.11 -15.64
CA VAL A 282 3.70 14.97 -15.44
C VAL A 282 3.36 13.53 -15.01
N ALA A 283 3.92 12.53 -15.69
CA ALA A 283 3.75 11.13 -15.36
C ALA A 283 4.35 10.78 -13.99
N ALA A 284 5.50 11.39 -13.64
CA ALA A 284 6.11 11.21 -12.32
C ALA A 284 5.22 11.75 -11.19
N ASP A 285 4.63 12.95 -11.36
CA ASP A 285 3.69 13.52 -10.39
C ASP A 285 2.43 12.66 -10.26
N ALA A 286 1.83 12.24 -11.36
CA ALA A 286 0.65 11.38 -11.35
C ALA A 286 0.94 10.03 -10.68
N THR A 287 2.11 9.44 -10.98
CA THR A 287 2.58 8.19 -10.38
C THR A 287 2.80 8.33 -8.87
N HIS A 288 3.46 9.42 -8.43
CA HIS A 288 3.70 9.69 -7.02
C HIS A 288 2.37 9.85 -6.24
N ARG A 289 1.43 10.62 -6.77
CA ARG A 289 0.10 10.79 -6.16
C ARG A 289 -0.67 9.49 -6.00
N GLY A 290 -0.44 8.51 -6.86
CA GLY A 290 -1.00 7.17 -6.74
C GLY A 290 -0.62 6.44 -5.44
N HIS A 291 0.34 6.95 -4.64
CA HIS A 291 0.66 6.47 -3.30
C HIS A 291 -0.54 6.45 -2.35
N ALA A 292 -1.50 7.36 -2.51
CA ALA A 292 -2.72 7.42 -1.71
C ALA A 292 -3.54 6.11 -1.68
N ILE A 293 -3.28 5.16 -2.59
CA ILE A 293 -3.93 3.85 -2.59
C ILE A 293 -3.70 3.08 -1.28
N ILE A 294 -2.58 3.31 -0.57
CA ILE A 294 -2.29 2.64 0.70
C ILE A 294 -3.26 3.04 1.81
N GLU A 295 -3.79 4.26 1.78
CA GLU A 295 -4.80 4.73 2.74
C GLU A 295 -6.09 3.89 2.64
N GLN A 296 -6.48 3.50 1.43
CA GLN A 296 -7.63 2.61 1.22
C GLN A 296 -7.38 1.21 1.82
N VAL A 297 -6.13 0.72 1.75
CA VAL A 297 -5.74 -0.55 2.40
C VAL A 297 -5.80 -0.42 3.92
N HIS A 298 -5.32 0.69 4.47
CA HIS A 298 -5.43 0.98 5.91
C HIS A 298 -6.88 1.05 6.36
N ALA A 299 -7.73 1.76 5.63
CA ALA A 299 -9.16 1.87 5.92
C ALA A 299 -9.85 0.49 5.88
N ASP A 300 -9.58 -0.32 4.87
CA ASP A 300 -10.15 -1.66 4.72
C ASP A 300 -9.70 -2.61 5.86
N LEU A 301 -8.43 -2.59 6.22
CA LEU A 301 -7.91 -3.36 7.35
C LEU A 301 -8.53 -2.91 8.68
N LYS A 302 -8.67 -1.61 8.92
CA LYS A 302 -9.30 -1.05 10.13
C LYS A 302 -10.79 -1.33 10.19
N ALA A 303 -11.48 -1.39 9.06
CA ALA A 303 -12.89 -1.78 8.97
C ALA A 303 -13.11 -3.30 9.12
N SER A 304 -12.06 -4.09 9.24
CA SER A 304 -12.11 -5.55 9.28
C SER A 304 -11.25 -6.12 10.44
N ALA A 305 -10.24 -6.91 10.13
CA ALA A 305 -9.45 -7.65 11.11
C ALA A 305 -8.62 -6.76 12.06
N LEU A 306 -8.32 -5.53 11.70
CA LEU A 306 -7.62 -4.55 12.53
C LEU A 306 -8.55 -3.52 13.18
N ALA A 307 -9.87 -3.71 13.17
CA ALA A 307 -10.80 -2.86 13.90
C ALA A 307 -10.44 -2.76 15.39
N HIS A 308 -9.85 -3.81 15.95
CA HIS A 308 -9.28 -3.81 17.30
C HIS A 308 -8.18 -4.87 17.42
N LEU A 309 -7.34 -4.73 18.44
CA LEU A 309 -6.30 -5.69 18.77
C LEU A 309 -6.77 -6.58 19.93
N PRO A 310 -6.73 -7.93 19.79
CA PRO A 310 -7.45 -8.84 20.69
C PRO A 310 -6.75 -9.10 22.03
N SER A 311 -5.47 -8.72 22.20
CA SER A 311 -4.68 -9.12 23.38
C SER A 311 -4.05 -7.93 24.12
N GLY A 312 -3.79 -8.08 25.42
CA GLY A 312 -2.92 -7.19 26.17
C GLY A 312 -1.44 -7.35 25.82
N ARG A 313 -1.01 -8.51 25.30
CA ARG A 313 0.39 -8.79 24.97
C ARG A 313 0.78 -8.26 23.59
N PHE A 314 1.93 -7.59 23.51
CA PHE A 314 2.43 -7.03 22.25
C PHE A 314 2.72 -8.09 21.19
N THR A 315 3.34 -9.20 21.57
CA THR A 315 3.67 -10.30 20.64
C THR A 315 2.42 -10.99 20.08
N ALA A 316 1.37 -11.16 20.90
CA ALA A 316 0.09 -11.68 20.44
C ALA A 316 -0.60 -10.76 19.42
N ASN A 317 -0.55 -9.44 19.64
CA ASN A 317 -1.07 -8.46 18.68
C ASN A 317 -0.20 -8.39 17.43
N SER A 318 1.11 -8.63 17.54
CA SER A 318 2.00 -8.73 16.36
C SER A 318 1.65 -9.95 15.52
N ALA A 319 1.40 -11.10 16.13
CA ALA A 319 0.91 -12.30 15.43
C ALA A 319 -0.47 -12.05 14.80
N TRP A 320 -1.36 -11.34 15.51
CA TRP A 320 -2.67 -10.96 14.98
C TRP A 320 -2.56 -10.09 13.72
N LEU A 321 -1.64 -9.11 13.68
CA LEU A 321 -1.40 -8.29 12.48
C LEU A 321 -1.00 -9.17 11.29
N VAL A 322 -0.12 -10.16 11.48
CA VAL A 322 0.30 -11.07 10.39
C VAL A 322 -0.90 -11.91 9.91
N LEU A 323 -1.71 -12.44 10.82
CA LEU A 323 -2.91 -13.19 10.46
C LEU A 323 -3.95 -12.33 9.74
N ALA A 324 -4.12 -11.08 10.17
CA ALA A 324 -4.99 -10.10 9.51
C ALA A 324 -4.56 -9.84 8.07
N VAL A 325 -3.25 -9.71 7.83
CA VAL A 325 -2.67 -9.55 6.49
C VAL A 325 -2.89 -10.81 5.64
N ILE A 326 -2.68 -12.01 6.20
CA ILE A 326 -2.98 -13.27 5.48
C ILE A 326 -4.47 -13.31 5.06
N ALA A 327 -5.38 -12.98 5.96
CA ALA A 327 -6.81 -12.96 5.66
C ALA A 327 -7.18 -11.90 4.62
N PHE A 328 -6.55 -10.71 4.69
CA PHE A 328 -6.71 -9.65 3.70
C PHE A 328 -6.28 -10.12 2.31
N ASN A 329 -5.06 -10.65 2.17
CA ASN A 329 -4.54 -11.13 0.89
C ASN A 329 -5.36 -12.32 0.35
N LEU A 330 -5.82 -13.22 1.22
CA LEU A 330 -6.70 -14.32 0.84
C LEU A 330 -8.05 -13.81 0.29
N THR A 331 -8.60 -12.75 0.89
CA THR A 331 -9.84 -12.12 0.40
C THR A 331 -9.62 -11.49 -0.98
N ARG A 332 -8.45 -10.87 -1.23
CA ARG A 332 -8.08 -10.35 -2.57
C ARG A 332 -7.97 -11.48 -3.59
N ALA A 333 -7.36 -12.60 -3.20
CA ALA A 333 -7.26 -13.78 -4.06
C ALA A 333 -8.64 -14.35 -4.40
N ALA A 334 -9.51 -14.50 -3.42
CA ALA A 334 -10.88 -14.96 -3.65
C ALA A 334 -11.63 -14.03 -4.63
N ALA A 335 -11.50 -12.71 -4.46
CA ALA A 335 -12.10 -11.74 -5.36
C ALA A 335 -11.56 -11.87 -6.81
N ALA A 336 -10.26 -12.02 -6.98
CA ALA A 336 -9.64 -12.19 -8.30
C ALA A 336 -10.05 -13.50 -8.99
N LEU A 337 -10.19 -14.59 -8.22
CA LEU A 337 -10.62 -15.89 -8.74
C LEU A 337 -12.09 -15.90 -9.23
N THR A 338 -12.89 -14.91 -8.90
CA THR A 338 -14.28 -14.81 -9.39
C THR A 338 -14.38 -14.47 -10.86
N ALA A 339 -13.31 -13.93 -11.47
CA ALA A 339 -13.30 -13.35 -12.81
C ALA A 339 -14.34 -12.20 -13.02
N ALA A 340 -14.88 -11.63 -11.93
CA ALA A 340 -15.82 -10.51 -11.96
C ALA A 340 -15.05 -9.18 -11.77
N PRO A 341 -14.95 -8.30 -12.79
CA PRO A 341 -14.12 -7.09 -12.75
C PRO A 341 -14.45 -6.17 -11.56
N GLU A 342 -15.73 -6.07 -11.22
CA GLU A 342 -16.22 -5.25 -10.09
C GLU A 342 -15.83 -5.80 -8.71
N LEU A 343 -15.39 -7.05 -8.61
CA LEU A 343 -14.91 -7.66 -7.37
C LEU A 343 -13.40 -7.60 -7.22
N VAL A 344 -12.64 -7.55 -8.30
CA VAL A 344 -11.17 -7.58 -8.29
C VAL A 344 -10.58 -6.44 -7.43
N ARG A 345 -11.20 -5.26 -7.47
CA ARG A 345 -10.78 -4.08 -6.67
C ARG A 345 -11.71 -3.77 -5.50
N ALA A 346 -12.68 -4.64 -5.21
CA ALA A 346 -13.65 -4.41 -4.15
C ALA A 346 -13.01 -4.48 -2.75
N THR A 347 -13.58 -3.77 -1.79
CA THR A 347 -13.15 -3.85 -0.39
C THR A 347 -13.42 -5.24 0.22
N THR A 348 -12.69 -5.60 1.27
CA THR A 348 -12.92 -6.82 2.04
C THR A 348 -14.38 -6.95 2.51
N ALA A 349 -14.99 -5.86 2.94
CA ALA A 349 -16.40 -5.83 3.35
C ALA A 349 -17.33 -6.19 2.20
N THR A 350 -17.08 -5.68 0.98
CA THR A 350 -17.87 -5.98 -0.21
C THR A 350 -17.74 -7.45 -0.61
N VAL A 351 -16.51 -7.97 -0.65
CA VAL A 351 -16.25 -9.38 -0.97
C VAL A 351 -16.93 -10.29 0.05
N ARG A 352 -16.82 -10.01 1.35
CA ARG A 352 -17.49 -10.78 2.40
C ARG A 352 -19.01 -10.78 2.23
N ARG A 353 -19.61 -9.62 1.99
CA ARG A 353 -21.07 -9.50 1.81
C ARG A 353 -21.56 -10.26 0.60
N LYS A 354 -20.83 -10.22 -0.51
CA LYS A 354 -21.27 -10.77 -1.81
C LYS A 354 -20.94 -12.25 -1.98
N LEU A 355 -19.85 -12.75 -1.38
CA LEU A 355 -19.35 -14.10 -1.63
C LEU A 355 -19.33 -14.99 -0.37
N ILE A 356 -19.17 -14.44 0.83
CA ILE A 356 -19.02 -15.23 2.06
C ILE A 356 -20.30 -15.25 2.89
N HIS A 357 -20.96 -14.11 3.08
CA HIS A 357 -22.21 -14.00 3.82
C HIS A 357 -23.43 -14.39 2.98
N VAL A 358 -23.33 -15.50 2.26
CA VAL A 358 -24.43 -16.01 1.45
C VAL A 358 -25.25 -16.96 2.29
N PRO A 359 -26.56 -16.75 2.44
CA PRO A 359 -27.42 -17.70 3.14
C PRO A 359 -27.44 -19.05 2.42
N ALA A 360 -27.40 -20.14 3.17
CA ALA A 360 -27.47 -21.47 2.60
C ALA A 360 -28.29 -22.38 3.49
N ARG A 361 -29.11 -23.25 2.87
CA ARG A 361 -29.74 -24.37 3.59
C ARG A 361 -28.75 -25.53 3.63
N VAL A 362 -28.40 -25.97 4.82
CA VAL A 362 -27.53 -27.12 5.03
C VAL A 362 -28.40 -28.38 5.11
N ALA A 363 -28.19 -29.32 4.20
CA ALA A 363 -28.77 -30.66 4.27
C ALA A 363 -27.67 -31.67 4.59
N SER A 364 -27.96 -32.58 5.54
CA SER A 364 -27.05 -33.67 5.90
C SER A 364 -27.77 -35.01 5.64
N SER A 365 -27.17 -35.86 4.80
CA SER A 365 -27.63 -37.19 4.54
C SER A 365 -26.46 -38.16 4.57
N ALA A 366 -26.50 -39.14 5.45
CA ALA A 366 -25.44 -40.12 5.68
C ALA A 366 -24.11 -39.41 5.99
N ARG A 367 -23.14 -39.50 5.07
CA ARG A 367 -21.80 -38.89 5.21
C ARG A 367 -21.61 -37.62 4.36
N ARG A 368 -22.70 -37.12 3.76
CA ARG A 368 -22.67 -36.01 2.79
C ARG A 368 -23.35 -34.78 3.38
N ILE A 369 -22.65 -33.66 3.31
CA ILE A 369 -23.20 -32.33 3.62
C ILE A 369 -23.38 -31.62 2.30
N THR A 370 -24.60 -31.15 2.02
CA THR A 370 -24.96 -30.40 0.83
C THR A 370 -25.40 -29.00 1.25
N LEU A 371 -24.80 -27.99 0.62
CA LEU A 371 -25.21 -26.60 0.77
C LEU A 371 -26.11 -26.22 -0.41
N HIS A 372 -27.35 -25.85 -0.11
CA HIS A 372 -28.29 -25.33 -1.10
C HIS A 372 -28.23 -23.81 -1.06
N LEU A 373 -27.61 -23.21 -2.08
CA LEU A 373 -27.49 -21.77 -2.26
C LEU A 373 -28.74 -21.18 -2.89
N PRO A 374 -29.01 -19.87 -2.77
CA PRO A 374 -30.11 -19.21 -3.46
C PRO A 374 -30.00 -19.36 -4.98
N GLN A 375 -31.14 -19.51 -5.64
CA GLN A 375 -31.21 -19.47 -7.12
C GLN A 375 -31.35 -18.03 -7.59
N HIS A 376 -30.83 -17.74 -8.80
CA HIS A 376 -30.89 -16.40 -9.44
C HIS A 376 -30.31 -15.26 -8.60
N TRP A 377 -29.37 -15.59 -7.72
CA TRP A 377 -28.66 -14.62 -6.94
C TRP A 377 -27.63 -13.84 -7.82
N PRO A 378 -27.53 -12.52 -7.71
CA PRO A 378 -26.70 -11.70 -8.60
C PRO A 378 -25.21 -12.10 -8.66
N TRP A 379 -24.71 -12.74 -7.60
CA TRP A 379 -23.30 -13.16 -7.47
C TRP A 379 -23.13 -14.69 -7.65
N GLN A 380 -24.13 -15.37 -8.14
CA GLN A 380 -24.09 -16.83 -8.34
C GLN A 380 -22.97 -17.24 -9.29
N GLN A 381 -22.85 -16.57 -10.43
CA GLN A 381 -21.81 -16.85 -11.42
C GLN A 381 -20.40 -16.62 -10.90
N PRO A 382 -20.06 -15.43 -10.32
CA PRO A 382 -18.79 -15.20 -9.65
C PRO A 382 -18.47 -16.21 -8.53
N TRP A 383 -19.48 -16.59 -7.74
CA TRP A 383 -19.32 -17.57 -6.67
C TRP A 383 -19.02 -18.98 -7.20
N THR A 384 -19.75 -19.43 -8.23
CA THR A 384 -19.53 -20.74 -8.86
C THR A 384 -18.15 -20.79 -9.49
N HIS A 385 -17.75 -19.73 -10.21
CA HIS A 385 -16.41 -19.65 -10.79
C HIS A 385 -15.31 -19.76 -9.72
N LEU A 386 -15.44 -19.01 -8.62
CA LEU A 386 -14.52 -19.12 -7.48
C LEU A 386 -14.47 -20.55 -6.92
N PHE A 387 -15.64 -21.19 -6.74
CA PHE A 387 -15.73 -22.55 -6.20
C PHE A 387 -15.04 -23.56 -7.11
N ASP A 388 -15.31 -23.51 -8.41
CA ASP A 388 -14.72 -24.43 -9.39
C ASP A 388 -13.20 -24.26 -9.46
N ARG A 389 -12.70 -23.02 -9.46
CA ARG A 389 -11.27 -22.73 -9.46
C ARG A 389 -10.53 -23.22 -8.21
N VAL A 390 -11.23 -23.26 -7.07
CA VAL A 390 -10.66 -23.77 -5.81
C VAL A 390 -10.80 -25.28 -5.72
N ALA A 391 -11.90 -25.84 -6.22
CA ALA A 391 -12.15 -27.29 -6.19
C ALA A 391 -11.27 -28.06 -7.20
N ASP A 392 -11.00 -27.45 -8.34
CA ASP A 392 -10.14 -28.00 -9.41
C ASP A 392 -9.12 -26.93 -9.86
N PRO A 393 -8.10 -26.67 -9.04
CA PRO A 393 -7.11 -25.67 -9.37
C PRO A 393 -6.33 -26.10 -10.62
N PRO A 394 -6.05 -25.14 -11.54
CA PRO A 394 -5.24 -25.45 -12.72
C PRO A 394 -3.91 -26.07 -12.31
N ALA A 395 -3.48 -27.08 -13.06
CA ALA A 395 -2.18 -27.69 -12.83
C ALA A 395 -1.10 -26.60 -12.82
N THR A 396 -0.40 -26.47 -11.68
CA THR A 396 0.74 -25.55 -11.60
C THR A 396 1.76 -26.01 -12.61
N ALA A 397 2.09 -25.18 -13.61
CA ALA A 397 3.17 -25.46 -14.53
C ALA A 397 4.42 -25.79 -13.71
N SER A 398 4.89 -27.03 -13.85
CA SER A 398 6.15 -27.47 -13.25
C SER A 398 7.27 -26.70 -13.94
N THR A 399 7.92 -25.80 -13.21
CA THR A 399 9.19 -25.16 -13.61
C THR A 399 10.30 -25.70 -12.74
#